data_2be8954ff9ef62e3661d5d784f8ec4a4
#
_entry.id   2be8954ff9ef62e3661d5d784f8ec4a4
#
_cell.length_a   1.000
_cell.length_b   1.000
_cell.length_c   1.000
_cell.angle_alpha   90.00
_cell.angle_beta   90.00
_cell.angle_gamma   90.00
#
_symmetry.space_group_name_H-M   'P 1'
#
loop_
_entity.id
_entity.type
_entity.pdbx_description
1 polymer ?
#
loop_
_entity_poly.entity_id
_entity_poly.type
_entity_poly.pdbx_seq_one_letter_code
_entity_poly.pdbx_strand_id
1 'polypeptide(L)'
;MGIRIGIDIGSSTTKIVAFEQEKMLAPMVVRADSQVASLYGAFGRYLYENNLELSDVDGVYITGVGSKYVDKPVYGRPTYKVDEFEATGTGGYYLTDKKEVIVVSMGTGSFFVKVTETEMKHLGGVGLGGGTICGLSAITLGTSDIHEISALSRKGDVAKIDLRVGDLSKEKL
;
A
#
# COMPACT_ATOMS: atom_id res chain seq x y z
N MET A 1 -13.47 22.99 11.80
CA MET A 1 -12.18 22.23 11.75
C MET A 1 -12.35 21.18 10.71
N GLY A 2 -11.49 21.16 9.71
CA GLY A 2 -11.75 20.33 8.54
C GLY A 2 -11.01 19.01 8.55
N ILE A 3 -11.53 18.11 7.74
CA ILE A 3 -11.01 16.75 7.56
C ILE A 3 -9.95 16.74 6.46
N ARG A 4 -8.82 16.12 6.71
CA ARG A 4 -7.78 15.83 5.72
C ARG A 4 -7.88 14.38 5.30
N ILE A 5 -7.97 14.12 4.01
CA ILE A 5 -8.12 12.76 3.46
C ILE A 5 -6.86 12.38 2.69
N GLY A 6 -6.25 11.26 3.05
CA GLY A 6 -5.15 10.62 2.31
C GLY A 6 -5.65 9.45 1.48
N ILE A 7 -5.22 9.37 0.21
CA ILE A 7 -5.63 8.32 -0.72
C ILE A 7 -4.41 7.74 -1.44
N ASP A 8 -4.15 6.46 -1.24
CA ASP A 8 -3.21 5.70 -2.06
C ASP A 8 -3.96 5.04 -3.22
N ILE A 9 -3.69 5.51 -4.44
CA ILE A 9 -4.29 5.00 -5.66
C ILE A 9 -3.33 3.96 -6.26
N GLY A 10 -3.41 2.74 -5.74
CA GLY A 10 -2.57 1.65 -6.21
C GLY A 10 -3.03 1.05 -7.54
N SER A 11 -2.29 0.06 -8.04
CA SER A 11 -2.61 -0.66 -9.28
C SER A 11 -3.83 -1.57 -9.15
N SER A 12 -4.02 -2.19 -7.98
CA SER A 12 -5.07 -3.19 -7.72
C SER A 12 -6.02 -2.80 -6.58
N THR A 13 -5.64 -1.82 -5.77
CA THR A 13 -6.45 -1.34 -4.63
C THR A 13 -6.29 0.16 -4.46
N THR A 14 -7.39 0.81 -4.06
CA THR A 14 -7.37 2.17 -3.54
C THR A 14 -7.56 2.11 -2.03
N LYS A 15 -6.65 2.72 -1.29
CA LYS A 15 -6.70 2.81 0.18
C LYS A 15 -6.98 4.26 0.56
N ILE A 16 -7.81 4.45 1.57
CA ILE A 16 -8.23 5.77 2.02
C ILE A 16 -8.21 5.84 3.54
N VAL A 17 -7.73 6.95 4.06
CA VAL A 17 -7.71 7.27 5.48
C VAL A 17 -8.01 8.76 5.64
N ALA A 18 -8.63 9.14 6.73
CA ALA A 18 -8.81 10.55 7.06
C ALA A 18 -8.34 10.88 8.45
N PHE A 19 -8.04 12.15 8.66
CA PHE A 19 -7.69 12.72 9.94
C PHE A 19 -8.58 13.91 10.25
N GLU A 20 -9.18 13.87 11.41
CA GLU A 20 -9.78 15.02 12.06
C GLU A 20 -8.78 15.54 13.09
N GLN A 21 -8.10 16.65 12.78
CA GLN A 21 -6.91 17.10 13.51
C GLN A 21 -5.81 16.01 13.54
N GLU A 22 -5.52 15.43 14.72
CA GLU A 22 -4.57 14.34 14.93
C GLU A 22 -5.24 12.96 15.06
N LYS A 23 -6.57 12.92 15.09
CA LYS A 23 -7.32 11.68 15.24
C LYS A 23 -7.52 11.03 13.88
N MET A 24 -6.97 9.85 13.71
CA MET A 24 -7.22 9.01 12.53
C MET A 24 -8.64 8.43 12.59
N LEU A 25 -9.38 8.57 11.50
CA LEU A 25 -10.64 7.87 11.26
C LEU A 25 -10.40 6.49 10.67
N ALA A 26 -11.43 5.63 10.69
CA ALA A 26 -11.30 4.25 10.21
C ALA A 26 -10.77 4.20 8.76
N PRO A 27 -9.68 3.46 8.49
CA PRO A 27 -9.20 3.30 7.13
C PRO A 27 -10.11 2.39 6.31
N MET A 28 -10.13 2.61 4.99
CA MET A 28 -10.89 1.80 4.05
C MET A 28 -10.02 1.34 2.88
N VAL A 29 -10.25 0.13 2.39
CA VAL A 29 -9.60 -0.42 1.19
C VAL A 29 -10.66 -0.85 0.20
N VAL A 30 -10.51 -0.45 -1.06
CA VAL A 30 -11.40 -0.80 -2.16
C VAL A 30 -10.58 -1.42 -3.29
N ARG A 31 -11.09 -2.46 -3.94
CA ARG A 31 -10.48 -3.00 -5.16
C ARG A 31 -10.58 -1.96 -6.28
N ALA A 32 -9.54 -1.88 -7.12
CA ALA A 32 -9.44 -0.94 -8.21
C ALA A 32 -9.34 -1.70 -9.54
N ASP A 33 -10.41 -1.67 -10.34
CA ASP A 33 -10.38 -2.11 -11.74
C ASP A 33 -9.98 -0.93 -12.66
N SER A 34 -10.32 0.30 -12.26
CA SER A 34 -9.94 1.56 -12.90
C SER A 34 -9.51 2.55 -11.81
N GLN A 35 -8.27 3.02 -11.87
CA GLN A 35 -7.70 3.88 -10.82
C GLN A 35 -8.54 5.15 -10.59
N VAL A 36 -8.96 5.83 -11.67
CA VAL A 36 -9.76 7.05 -11.55
C VAL A 36 -11.16 6.76 -11.02
N ALA A 37 -11.85 5.74 -11.55
CA ALA A 37 -13.19 5.38 -11.08
C ALA A 37 -13.15 4.91 -9.62
N SER A 38 -12.12 4.14 -9.26
CA SER A 38 -11.94 3.66 -7.87
C SER A 38 -11.63 4.79 -6.90
N LEU A 39 -10.85 5.81 -7.31
CA LEU A 39 -10.62 7.01 -6.51
C LEU A 39 -11.94 7.68 -6.15
N TYR A 40 -12.74 8.04 -7.16
CA TYR A 40 -13.98 8.77 -6.94
C TYR A 40 -15.02 7.93 -6.19
N GLY A 41 -15.13 6.64 -6.53
CA GLY A 41 -16.01 5.71 -5.84
C GLY A 41 -15.61 5.47 -4.37
N ALA A 42 -14.32 5.25 -4.10
CA ALA A 42 -13.80 5.08 -2.75
C ALA A 42 -14.00 6.33 -1.90
N PHE A 43 -13.71 7.51 -2.47
CA PHE A 43 -13.91 8.78 -1.78
C PHE A 43 -15.36 9.01 -1.39
N GLY A 44 -16.30 8.86 -2.35
CA GLY A 44 -17.73 9.04 -2.07
C GLY A 44 -18.25 8.03 -1.04
N ARG A 45 -17.85 6.76 -1.16
CA ARG A 45 -18.15 5.72 -0.19
C ARG A 45 -17.59 6.04 1.20
N TYR A 46 -16.36 6.54 1.26
CA TYR A 46 -15.71 6.91 2.53
C TYR A 46 -16.48 8.02 3.25
N LEU A 47 -16.89 9.07 2.54
CA LEU A 47 -17.72 10.13 3.10
C LEU A 47 -19.03 9.56 3.65
N TYR A 48 -19.71 8.73 2.86
CA TYR A 48 -20.99 8.13 3.26
C TYR A 48 -20.87 7.26 4.51
N GLU A 49 -19.88 6.35 4.57
CA GLU A 49 -19.70 5.43 5.71
C GLU A 49 -19.27 6.15 7.00
N ASN A 50 -18.64 7.32 6.90
CA ASN A 50 -18.20 8.11 8.05
C ASN A 50 -19.14 9.29 8.38
N ASN A 51 -20.30 9.40 7.71
CA ASN A 51 -21.25 10.51 7.86
C ASN A 51 -20.60 11.89 7.67
N LEU A 52 -19.73 12.01 6.67
CA LEU A 52 -19.03 13.24 6.32
C LEU A 52 -19.66 13.87 5.09
N GLU A 53 -19.74 15.19 5.11
CA GLU A 53 -20.09 15.97 3.92
C GLU A 53 -18.83 16.41 3.16
N LEU A 54 -18.98 16.67 1.88
CA LEU A 54 -17.87 17.17 1.07
C LEU A 54 -17.33 18.51 1.59
N SER A 55 -18.19 19.33 2.18
CA SER A 55 -17.83 20.61 2.85
C SER A 55 -16.89 20.44 4.03
N ASP A 56 -16.90 19.29 4.71
CA ASP A 56 -16.03 19.01 5.87
C ASP A 56 -14.58 18.75 5.47
N VAL A 57 -14.33 18.48 4.17
CA VAL A 57 -13.01 18.13 3.67
C VAL A 57 -12.20 19.37 3.36
N ASP A 58 -11.15 19.64 4.10
CA ASP A 58 -10.21 20.76 3.89
C ASP A 58 -9.22 20.46 2.75
N GLY A 59 -8.78 19.22 2.61
CA GLY A 59 -7.81 18.84 1.60
C GLY A 59 -7.73 17.34 1.36
N VAL A 60 -7.34 17.00 0.14
CA VAL A 60 -7.14 15.62 -0.33
C VAL A 60 -5.67 15.43 -0.71
N TYR A 61 -5.03 14.44 -0.14
CA TYR A 61 -3.63 14.10 -0.38
C TYR A 61 -3.58 12.76 -1.10
N ILE A 62 -3.07 12.75 -2.33
CA ILE A 62 -3.07 11.56 -3.18
C ILE A 62 -1.66 11.06 -3.44
N THR A 63 -1.50 9.74 -3.42
CA THR A 63 -0.24 9.04 -3.72
C THR A 63 -0.51 7.77 -4.53
N GLY A 64 0.52 6.99 -4.77
CA GLY A 64 0.47 5.74 -5.53
C GLY A 64 0.51 5.95 -7.04
N VAL A 65 0.72 4.85 -7.78
CA VAL A 65 0.89 4.86 -9.24
C VAL A 65 -0.28 5.48 -10.01
N GLY A 66 -1.49 5.42 -9.47
CA GLY A 66 -2.70 5.98 -10.07
C GLY A 66 -2.82 7.49 -9.92
N SER A 67 -2.08 8.12 -9.00
CA SER A 67 -2.12 9.57 -8.77
C SER A 67 -1.71 10.39 -10.00
N LYS A 68 -0.91 9.79 -10.90
CA LYS A 68 -0.51 10.42 -12.17
C LYS A 68 -1.66 10.70 -13.14
N TYR A 69 -2.77 9.99 -13.01
CA TYR A 69 -3.95 10.18 -13.85
C TYR A 69 -4.94 11.20 -13.29
N VAL A 70 -4.62 11.82 -12.15
CA VAL A 70 -5.47 12.80 -11.48
C VAL A 70 -4.90 14.19 -11.72
N ASP A 71 -5.49 14.92 -12.66
CA ASP A 71 -5.02 16.26 -13.09
C ASP A 71 -5.91 17.40 -12.58
N LYS A 72 -7.03 17.05 -11.93
CA LYS A 72 -8.01 18.02 -11.42
C LYS A 72 -8.24 17.80 -9.93
N PRO A 73 -8.64 18.85 -9.20
CA PRO A 73 -9.07 18.73 -7.82
C PRO A 73 -10.16 17.66 -7.65
N VAL A 74 -9.97 16.74 -6.71
CA VAL A 74 -10.92 15.66 -6.41
C VAL A 74 -12.19 16.28 -5.83
N TYR A 75 -13.30 16.12 -6.51
CA TYR A 75 -14.59 16.76 -6.22
C TYR A 75 -14.48 18.27 -5.94
N GLY A 76 -13.55 18.96 -6.60
CA GLY A 76 -13.33 20.40 -6.41
C GLY A 76 -12.63 20.77 -5.09
N ARG A 77 -12.19 19.82 -4.28
CA ARG A 77 -11.44 20.08 -3.05
C ARG A 77 -9.95 20.26 -3.35
N PRO A 78 -9.23 21.10 -2.58
CA PRO A 78 -7.78 21.23 -2.71
C PRO A 78 -7.12 19.85 -2.71
N THR A 79 -6.34 19.53 -3.76
CA THR A 79 -5.77 18.21 -3.96
C THR A 79 -4.27 18.33 -4.15
N TYR A 80 -3.52 17.55 -3.36
CA TYR A 80 -2.05 17.58 -3.31
C TYR A 80 -1.50 16.20 -3.64
N LYS A 81 -0.51 16.14 -4.54
CA LYS A 81 0.22 14.90 -4.82
C LYS A 81 1.37 14.77 -3.83
N VAL A 82 1.49 13.59 -3.23
CA VAL A 82 2.54 13.24 -2.26
C VAL A 82 3.35 12.08 -2.85
N ASP A 83 4.65 12.13 -2.69
CA ASP A 83 5.54 11.04 -3.11
C ASP A 83 5.20 9.74 -2.35
N GLU A 84 5.27 8.61 -3.04
CA GLU A 84 4.86 7.31 -2.48
C GLU A 84 5.78 6.84 -1.36
N PHE A 85 7.10 7.12 -1.47
CA PHE A 85 8.06 6.77 -0.42
C PHE A 85 7.85 7.64 0.81
N GLU A 86 7.60 8.93 0.61
CA GLU A 86 7.31 9.89 1.67
C GLU A 86 6.01 9.51 2.41
N ALA A 87 4.94 9.24 1.67
CA ALA A 87 3.67 8.85 2.26
C ALA A 87 3.77 7.53 3.05
N THR A 88 4.45 6.53 2.48
CA THR A 88 4.65 5.22 3.13
C THR A 88 5.54 5.33 4.35
N GLY A 89 6.67 6.04 4.23
CA GLY A 89 7.61 6.23 5.33
C GLY A 89 6.96 6.98 6.50
N THR A 90 6.29 8.09 6.22
CA THR A 90 5.58 8.89 7.24
C THR A 90 4.47 8.07 7.90
N GLY A 91 3.66 7.35 7.11
CA GLY A 91 2.58 6.53 7.64
C GLY A 91 3.09 5.39 8.51
N GLY A 92 4.14 4.68 8.07
CA GLY A 92 4.75 3.62 8.86
C GLY A 92 5.40 4.11 10.16
N TYR A 93 6.04 5.28 10.11
CA TYR A 93 6.60 5.92 11.31
C TYR A 93 5.52 6.36 12.30
N TYR A 94 4.44 6.96 11.80
CA TYR A 94 3.29 7.36 12.62
C TYR A 94 2.68 6.20 13.42
N LEU A 95 2.72 4.97 12.89
CA LEU A 95 2.14 3.78 13.53
C LEU A 95 3.06 3.15 14.59
N THR A 96 4.17 3.78 14.94
CA THR A 96 5.13 3.23 15.91
C THR A 96 5.65 4.30 16.86
N ASP A 97 6.00 3.87 18.09
CA ASP A 97 6.68 4.71 19.09
C ASP A 97 8.21 4.66 18.96
N LYS A 98 8.75 4.06 17.90
CA LYS A 98 10.18 3.91 17.69
C LYS A 98 10.78 5.19 17.11
N LYS A 99 11.99 5.56 17.57
CA LYS A 99 12.73 6.73 17.05
C LYS A 99 13.40 6.49 15.69
N GLU A 100 13.57 5.22 15.34
CA GLU A 100 14.15 4.79 14.08
C GLU A 100 13.47 3.50 13.63
N VAL A 101 13.03 3.45 12.36
CA VAL A 101 12.33 2.30 11.77
C VAL A 101 12.77 2.08 10.32
N ILE A 102 12.65 0.85 9.87
CA ILE A 102 12.61 0.53 8.44
C ILE A 102 11.18 0.14 8.11
N VAL A 103 10.54 0.96 7.29
CA VAL A 103 9.21 0.69 6.76
C VAL A 103 9.37 -0.13 5.50
N VAL A 104 8.69 -1.27 5.44
CA VAL A 104 8.68 -2.17 4.29
C VAL A 104 7.31 -2.12 3.64
N SER A 105 7.26 -1.64 2.40
CA SER A 105 6.06 -1.70 1.58
C SER A 105 6.09 -2.95 0.71
N MET A 106 5.05 -3.76 0.79
CA MET A 106 4.88 -4.98 0.00
C MET A 106 3.56 -4.89 -0.77
N GLY A 107 3.60 -4.29 -1.97
CA GLY A 107 2.48 -4.16 -2.89
C GLY A 107 2.67 -5.04 -4.14
N THR A 108 2.54 -4.45 -5.32
CA THR A 108 2.88 -5.09 -6.60
C THR A 108 4.37 -5.42 -6.68
N GLY A 109 5.23 -4.50 -6.21
CA GLY A 109 6.62 -4.69 -5.87
C GLY A 109 6.84 -4.45 -4.39
N SER A 110 8.12 -4.45 -3.95
CA SER A 110 8.50 -4.18 -2.56
C SER A 110 9.58 -3.11 -2.49
N PHE A 111 9.51 -2.21 -1.51
CA PHE A 111 10.55 -1.22 -1.25
C PHE A 111 10.73 -0.98 0.26
N PHE A 112 11.86 -0.38 0.60
CA PHE A 112 12.30 -0.16 1.97
C PHE A 112 12.61 1.33 2.19
N VAL A 113 12.04 1.90 3.24
CA VAL A 113 12.29 3.29 3.64
C VAL A 113 12.77 3.31 5.08
N LYS A 114 13.97 3.83 5.33
CA LYS A 114 14.45 4.14 6.67
C LYS A 114 13.87 5.48 7.08
N VAL A 115 13.30 5.55 8.28
CA VAL A 115 12.72 6.77 8.85
C VAL A 115 13.25 6.98 10.25
N THR A 116 13.68 8.20 10.52
CA THR A 116 14.06 8.71 11.85
C THR A 116 13.27 10.00 12.14
N GLU A 117 13.45 10.60 13.30
CA GLU A 117 12.84 11.88 13.64
C GLU A 117 13.25 13.02 12.68
N THR A 118 14.43 12.93 12.05
CA THR A 118 15.02 14.02 11.26
C THR A 118 15.29 13.67 9.80
N GLU A 119 15.24 12.40 9.44
CA GLU A 119 15.61 11.94 8.11
C GLU A 119 14.70 10.82 7.62
N MET A 120 14.39 10.86 6.32
CA MET A 120 13.75 9.77 5.60
C MET A 120 14.63 9.40 4.40
N LYS A 121 14.95 8.11 4.26
CA LYS A 121 15.83 7.60 3.21
C LYS A 121 15.26 6.36 2.55
N HIS A 122 15.04 6.44 1.23
CA HIS A 122 14.76 5.26 0.42
C HIS A 122 16.00 4.37 0.34
N LEU A 123 15.90 3.12 0.81
CA LEU A 123 17.02 2.17 0.85
C LEU A 123 17.11 1.31 -0.41
N GLY A 124 16.07 1.31 -1.23
CA GLY A 124 15.97 0.48 -2.42
C GLY A 124 14.68 -0.33 -2.45
N GLY A 125 14.53 -1.14 -3.48
CA GLY A 125 13.38 -2.00 -3.65
C GLY A 125 13.61 -3.06 -4.73
N VAL A 126 12.65 -3.95 -4.87
CA VAL A 126 12.64 -4.99 -5.89
C VAL A 126 11.27 -5.04 -6.56
N GLY A 127 11.23 -5.39 -7.84
CA GLY A 127 9.98 -5.60 -8.57
C GLY A 127 9.17 -6.84 -8.13
N LEU A 128 9.66 -7.55 -7.11
CA LEU A 128 8.99 -8.73 -6.56
C LEU A 128 8.05 -8.33 -5.44
N GLY A 129 6.81 -8.76 -5.53
CA GLY A 129 5.77 -8.48 -4.55
C GLY A 129 4.55 -9.36 -4.79
N GLY A 130 3.40 -8.92 -4.27
CA GLY A 130 2.13 -9.64 -4.42
C GLY A 130 1.75 -9.92 -5.88
N GLY A 131 2.04 -8.98 -6.79
CA GLY A 131 1.79 -9.15 -8.22
C GLY A 131 2.58 -10.32 -8.82
N THR A 132 3.84 -10.48 -8.42
CA THR A 132 4.69 -11.60 -8.85
C THR A 132 4.17 -12.93 -8.31
N ILE A 133 3.78 -12.95 -7.02
CA ILE A 133 3.21 -14.16 -6.40
C ILE A 133 1.94 -14.57 -7.13
N CYS A 134 1.00 -13.66 -7.34
CA CYS A 134 -0.24 -13.94 -8.06
C CYS A 134 0.01 -14.38 -9.52
N GLY A 135 0.92 -13.70 -10.22
CA GLY A 135 1.27 -14.04 -11.61
C GLY A 135 1.89 -15.42 -11.75
N LEU A 136 2.87 -15.77 -10.91
CA LEU A 136 3.48 -17.10 -10.90
C LEU A 136 2.48 -18.18 -10.50
N SER A 137 1.64 -17.92 -9.50
CA SER A 137 0.61 -18.87 -9.08
C SER A 137 -0.45 -19.10 -10.15
N ALA A 138 -0.81 -18.08 -10.93
CA ALA A 138 -1.71 -18.25 -12.07
C ALA A 138 -1.15 -19.25 -13.11
N ILE A 139 0.17 -19.17 -13.35
CA ILE A 139 0.83 -20.06 -14.33
C ILE A 139 1.06 -21.46 -13.75
N THR A 140 1.45 -21.58 -12.48
CA THR A 140 1.87 -22.86 -11.89
C THR A 140 0.74 -23.62 -11.19
N LEU A 141 -0.20 -22.90 -10.58
CA LEU A 141 -1.29 -23.46 -9.78
C LEU A 141 -2.68 -23.26 -10.40
N GLY A 142 -2.78 -22.47 -11.48
CA GLY A 142 -4.06 -22.15 -12.13
C GLY A 142 -4.93 -21.16 -11.34
N THR A 143 -4.39 -20.49 -10.32
CA THR A 143 -5.12 -19.52 -9.49
C THR A 143 -4.30 -18.25 -9.25
N SER A 144 -4.97 -17.09 -9.21
CA SER A 144 -4.42 -15.80 -8.78
C SER A 144 -5.08 -15.29 -7.50
N ASP A 145 -5.97 -16.06 -6.90
CA ASP A 145 -6.61 -15.69 -5.64
C ASP A 145 -5.63 -15.80 -4.48
N ILE A 146 -5.35 -14.67 -3.81
CA ILE A 146 -4.33 -14.60 -2.75
C ILE A 146 -4.72 -15.42 -1.52
N HIS A 147 -5.99 -15.59 -1.25
CA HIS A 147 -6.44 -16.41 -0.11
C HIS A 147 -6.22 -17.90 -0.38
N GLU A 148 -6.50 -18.33 -1.61
CA GLU A 148 -6.24 -19.71 -2.04
C GLU A 148 -4.73 -19.98 -2.07
N ILE A 149 -3.92 -19.08 -2.66
CA ILE A 149 -2.46 -19.15 -2.67
C ILE A 149 -1.91 -19.26 -1.25
N SER A 150 -2.38 -18.43 -0.33
CA SER A 150 -1.99 -18.45 1.07
C SER A 150 -2.35 -19.76 1.76
N ALA A 151 -3.53 -20.31 1.48
CA ALA A 151 -3.97 -21.60 2.03
C ALA A 151 -3.13 -22.77 1.51
N LEU A 152 -2.76 -22.75 0.23
CA LEU A 152 -1.89 -23.75 -0.38
C LEU A 152 -0.46 -23.66 0.15
N SER A 153 0.09 -22.46 0.28
CA SER A 153 1.46 -22.24 0.76
C SER A 153 1.68 -22.74 2.19
N ARG A 154 0.66 -22.67 3.04
CA ARG A 154 0.74 -23.23 4.42
C ARG A 154 0.89 -24.74 4.47
N LYS A 155 0.53 -25.44 3.40
CA LYS A 155 0.68 -26.90 3.27
C LYS A 155 1.97 -27.30 2.57
N GLY A 156 2.71 -26.32 2.03
CA GLY A 156 3.95 -26.53 1.32
C GLY A 156 5.11 -26.85 2.27
N ASP A 157 6.08 -27.58 1.75
CA ASP A 157 7.33 -27.89 2.43
C ASP A 157 8.49 -27.30 1.63
N VAL A 158 9.01 -26.18 2.12
CA VAL A 158 10.09 -25.42 1.49
C VAL A 158 11.35 -26.30 1.35
N ALA A 159 11.61 -27.21 2.28
CA ALA A 159 12.78 -28.08 2.24
C ALA A 159 12.80 -29.05 1.05
N LYS A 160 11.65 -29.23 0.37
CA LYS A 160 11.57 -30.08 -0.81
C LYS A 160 11.91 -29.38 -2.13
N ILE A 161 11.94 -28.06 -2.14
CA ILE A 161 12.12 -27.24 -3.34
C ILE A 161 13.28 -26.26 -3.24
N ASP A 162 13.67 -25.87 -2.04
CA ASP A 162 14.79 -24.94 -1.82
C ASP A 162 16.14 -25.67 -1.94
N LEU A 163 16.96 -25.21 -2.88
CA LEU A 163 18.38 -25.57 -2.95
C LEU A 163 19.17 -24.64 -2.04
N ARG A 164 19.67 -25.19 -0.92
CA ARG A 164 20.54 -24.48 0.00
C ARG A 164 22.01 -24.63 -0.40
N VAL A 165 22.86 -23.71 0.01
CA VAL A 165 24.30 -23.82 -0.22
C VAL A 165 24.86 -25.16 0.29
N GLY A 166 24.36 -25.65 1.44
CA GLY A 166 24.74 -26.95 1.96
C GLY A 166 24.31 -28.18 1.13
N ASP A 167 23.29 -28.02 0.26
CA ASP A 167 22.85 -29.08 -0.66
C ASP A 167 23.75 -29.16 -1.90
N LEU A 168 24.43 -28.07 -2.22
CA LEU A 168 25.37 -27.94 -3.35
C LEU A 168 26.81 -28.17 -2.93
N SER A 169 27.14 -28.08 -1.66
CA SER A 169 28.46 -28.25 -1.10
C SER A 169 28.63 -29.68 -0.51
N LYS A 170 29.74 -30.32 -0.80
CA LYS A 170 30.09 -31.59 -0.17
C LYS A 170 30.56 -31.45 1.29
N GLU A 171 30.83 -30.22 1.71
CA GLU A 171 31.20 -29.87 3.07
C GLU A 171 30.03 -29.15 3.77
N LYS A 172 29.67 -29.62 4.96
CA LYS A 172 28.73 -28.88 5.83
C LYS A 172 29.44 -27.61 6.32
N LEU A 173 28.95 -26.47 5.86
CA LEU A 173 29.32 -25.15 6.40
C LEU A 173 28.72 -24.97 7.79
#